data_63582a648cbebd662f90ae25f4763ec0
#
_entry.id   63582a648cbebd662f90ae25f4763ec0
#
_cell.length_a   1.000
_cell.length_b   1.000
_cell.length_c   1.000
_cell.angle_alpha   90.00
_cell.angle_beta   90.00
_cell.angle_gamma   90.00
#
_symmetry.space_group_name_H-M   'P 1'
#
loop_
_entity.id
_entity.type
_entity.pdbx_description
1 polymer ?
#
loop_
_entity_poly.entity_id
_entity_poly.type
_entity_poly.pdbx_seq_one_letter_code
_entity_poly.pdbx_strand_id
1 'polypeptide(L)' 'MEKRTIRVKPSCFAPEFEMIIPIPTDRDDEEYINELLDGILSTEFRYNAEWDFVDGLS' A
#
# COMPACT_ATOMS: atom_id res chain seq x y z
N MET A 1 11.25 5.13 -12.91
CA MET A 1 10.29 4.57 -11.94
C MET A 1 9.19 5.56 -11.67
N GLU A 2 7.98 5.09 -11.69
CA GLU A 2 6.83 5.90 -11.37
C GLU A 2 6.56 5.80 -9.88
N LYS A 3 6.22 6.91 -9.27
CA LYS A 3 5.88 6.94 -7.84
C LYS A 3 4.37 7.00 -7.68
N ARG A 4 3.85 6.18 -6.78
CA ARG A 4 2.42 6.16 -6.47
C ARG A 4 2.23 6.41 -4.98
N THR A 5 1.21 7.18 -4.66
CA THR A 5 0.85 7.44 -3.27
C THR A 5 -0.32 6.56 -2.90
N ILE A 6 -0.20 5.85 -1.80
CA ILE A 6 -1.27 4.99 -1.31
C ILE A 6 -1.62 5.39 0.11
N ARG A 7 -2.85 5.08 0.49
CA ARG A 7 -3.32 5.20 1.87
C ARG A 7 -3.49 3.79 2.42
N VAL A 8 -2.89 3.54 3.56
CA VAL A 8 -2.92 2.23 4.20
C VAL A 8 -3.62 2.31 5.54
N LYS A 9 -4.53 1.40 5.78
CA LYS A 9 -5.21 1.26 7.05
C LYS A 9 -4.88 -0.13 7.59
N PRO A 10 -3.89 -0.22 8.51
CA PRO A 10 -3.41 -1.53 8.99
C PRO A 10 -4.47 -2.32 9.75
N SER A 11 -5.35 -1.63 10.48
CA SER A 11 -6.44 -2.30 11.19
C SER A 11 -7.51 -1.26 11.50
N CYS A 12 -8.67 -1.72 11.97
CA CYS A 12 -9.76 -0.81 12.32
C CYS A 12 -9.43 0.05 13.55
N PHE A 13 -8.41 -0.33 14.30
CA PHE A 13 -7.99 0.41 15.49
C PHE A 13 -6.78 1.29 15.24
N ALA A 14 -6.09 1.09 14.14
CA ALA A 14 -4.89 1.85 13.82
C ALA A 14 -5.24 3.03 12.91
N PRO A 15 -4.56 4.16 13.05
CA PRO A 15 -4.81 5.30 12.18
C PRO A 15 -4.32 5.01 10.76
N GLU A 16 -4.99 5.59 9.77
CA GLU A 16 -4.55 5.52 8.38
C GLU A 16 -3.27 6.32 8.21
N PHE A 17 -2.44 5.89 7.29
CA PHE A 17 -1.26 6.66 6.91
C PHE A 17 -1.06 6.57 5.41
N GLU A 18 -0.36 7.55 4.87
CA GLU A 18 -0.05 7.60 3.44
C GLU A 18 1.43 7.34 3.25
N MET A 19 1.74 6.68 2.13
CA MET A 19 3.14 6.45 1.79
C MET A 19 3.31 6.58 0.27
N ILE A 20 4.49 7.03 -0.13
CA ILE A 20 4.86 7.15 -1.53
C ILE A 20 5.76 5.98 -1.88
N ILE A 21 5.37 5.22 -2.89
CA ILE A 21 6.08 4.01 -3.27
C ILE A 21 6.57 4.13 -4.71
N PRO A 22 7.87 3.97 -4.95
CA PRO A 22 8.38 3.89 -6.31
C PRO A 22 8.06 2.51 -6.89
N ILE A 23 7.43 2.49 -8.05
CA ILE A 23 6.99 1.23 -8.67
C ILE A 23 7.79 1.01 -9.94
N PRO A 24 8.42 -0.18 -10.09
CA PRO A 24 9.14 -0.51 -11.31
C PRO A 24 8.20 -0.55 -12.51
N THR A 25 8.71 -0.14 -13.67
CA THR A 25 7.91 -0.07 -14.88
C THR A 25 7.53 -1.44 -15.44
N ASP A 26 8.22 -2.48 -15.01
CA ASP A 26 7.99 -3.85 -15.45
C ASP A 26 7.10 -4.65 -14.49
N ARG A 27 6.54 -3.99 -13.47
CA ARG A 27 5.70 -4.64 -12.48
C ARG A 27 4.32 -4.00 -12.45
N ASP A 28 3.33 -4.79 -12.13
CA ASP A 28 1.98 -4.28 -11.90
C ASP A 28 1.93 -3.56 -10.56
N ASP A 29 1.28 -2.39 -10.54
CA ASP A 29 1.20 -1.54 -9.35
C ASP A 29 0.60 -2.28 -8.16
N GLU A 30 -0.57 -2.88 -8.34
CA GLU A 30 -1.26 -3.56 -7.26
C GLU A 30 -0.45 -4.74 -6.75
N GLU A 31 0.09 -5.53 -7.66
CA GLU A 31 0.88 -6.69 -7.28
C GLU A 31 2.11 -6.29 -6.48
N TYR A 32 2.81 -5.27 -6.96
CA TYR A 32 4.01 -4.78 -6.29
C TYR A 32 3.71 -4.26 -4.89
N ILE A 33 2.63 -3.49 -4.76
CA ILE A 33 2.23 -2.92 -3.47
C ILE A 33 1.81 -4.01 -2.50
N ASN A 34 1.07 -5.01 -2.98
CA ASN A 34 0.67 -6.12 -2.13
C ASN A 34 1.88 -6.88 -1.60
N GLU A 35 2.89 -7.12 -2.44
CA GLU A 35 4.12 -7.77 -1.99
C GLU A 35 4.86 -6.92 -0.97
N LEU A 36 4.91 -5.62 -1.22
CA LEU A 36 5.60 -4.69 -0.32
C LEU A 36 4.95 -4.66 1.05
N LEU A 37 3.63 -4.55 1.08
CA LEU A 37 2.89 -4.51 2.34
C LEU A 37 2.98 -5.83 3.09
N ASP A 38 3.03 -6.93 2.35
CA ASP A 38 3.20 -8.25 2.95
C ASP A 38 4.53 -8.34 3.70
N GLY A 39 5.55 -7.63 3.22
CA GLY A 39 6.85 -7.60 3.88
C GLY A 39 6.94 -6.58 5.02
N ILE A 40 6.10 -5.54 4.99
CA ILE A 40 6.13 -4.49 6.01
C ILE A 40 5.22 -4.81 7.18
N LEU A 41 4.02 -5.30 6.89
CA LEU A 41 3.01 -5.56 7.91
C LEU A 41 3.15 -6.98 8.44
N SER A 42 2.92 -7.15 9.74
CA SER A 42 2.90 -8.49 10.31
C SER A 42 1.71 -9.25 9.73
N THR A 43 1.74 -10.58 9.87
CA THR A 43 0.67 -11.43 9.36
C THR A 43 -0.69 -11.02 9.93
N GLU A 44 -0.72 -10.66 11.21
CA GLU A 44 -1.93 -10.24 11.87
C GLU A 44 -2.50 -8.96 11.26
N PHE A 45 -1.65 -7.95 11.06
CA PHE A 45 -2.07 -6.70 10.45
C PHE A 45 -2.42 -6.88 8.98
N ARG A 46 -1.68 -7.71 8.28
CA ARG A 46 -1.90 -7.95 6.85
C ARG A 46 -3.28 -8.54 6.58
N TYR A 47 -3.78 -9.32 7.49
CA TYR A 47 -5.09 -9.96 7.36
C TYR A 47 -6.21 -8.94 7.38
N ASN A 48 -6.03 -7.84 8.13
CA ASN A 48 -7.05 -6.81 8.29
C ASN A 48 -6.72 -5.51 7.57
N ALA A 49 -5.57 -5.46 6.90
CA ALA A 49 -5.13 -4.23 6.26
C ALA A 49 -5.90 -3.96 4.98
N GLU A 50 -6.17 -2.68 4.75
CA GLU A 50 -6.76 -2.21 3.52
C GLU A 50 -5.89 -1.08 2.98
N TRP A 51 -5.88 -0.92 1.68
CA TRP A 51 -5.13 0.16 1.06
C TRP A 51 -5.78 0.58 -0.24
N ASP A 52 -5.55 1.83 -0.62
CA ASP A 52 -6.06 2.40 -1.86
C ASP A 52 -5.06 3.39 -2.44
N PHE A 53 -5.15 3.60 -3.74
CA PHE A 53 -4.39 4.65 -4.37
C PHE A 53 -5.08 5.99 -4.10
N VAL A 54 -4.29 7.00 -3.74
CA VAL A 54 -4.83 8.35 -3.51
C VAL A 54 -4.32 9.37 -4.51
N ASP A 55 -3.29 9.04 -5.26
CA ASP A 55 -2.71 9.97 -6.22
C ASP A 55 -3.52 10.10 -7.50
N GLY A 56 -4.46 9.21 -7.72
CA GLY A 56 -5.34 9.27 -8.86
C GLY A 56 -6.72 9.83 -8.54
N LEU A 57 -6.94 10.21 -7.30
CA LEU A 57 -8.22 10.77 -6.87
C LEU A 57 -8.20 12.27 -7.07
N SER A 58 -8.97 12.74 -7.96
CA SER A 58 -9.03 14.17 -8.27
C SER A 58 -10.44 14.70 -8.11
#